data_05071cdceb84aa726477f06f44565356
#
_entry.id   05071cdceb84aa726477f06f44565356
#
_cell.length_a   1.000
_cell.length_b   1.000
_cell.length_c   1.000
_cell.angle_alpha   90.00
_cell.angle_beta   90.00
_cell.angle_gamma   90.00
#
_symmetry.space_group_name_H-M   'P 1'
#
loop_
_entity.id
_entity.type
_entity.pdbx_description
1 polymer ?
#
loop_
_entity_poly.entity_id
_entity_poly.type
_entity_poly.pdbx_seq_one_letter_code
_entity_poly.pdbx_strand_id
1 'polypeptide(L)'
;MYKRQILHYYVLRYLPMPTMTASEIGYGIGSKDFGIANCVRAFLGDTASYLAAEEEEPYSCDDTILSISCNIDDMTGEALGLATEIFMAAGALDVFTIPIQMKKNRPGILLTCLCEMEEREKFTGLFFLHTSTRGVRYQVFERAKLESTFETRKTSYGNIRIKKSSGYGIQKEKAEFEDLKSVVLKNHCALSLNEIEKSLH
;
A
#
# COMPACT_ATOMS: atom_id res chain seq x y z
N MET A 1 -7.79 28.31 27.44
CA MET A 1 -7.42 26.91 27.17
C MET A 1 -8.57 26.02 26.66
N TYR A 2 -9.81 26.49 26.69
CA TYR A 2 -11.01 25.73 26.30
C TYR A 2 -11.32 25.64 24.78
N LYS A 3 -10.70 26.50 23.94
CA LYS A 3 -11.00 26.63 22.51
C LYS A 3 -10.69 25.34 21.70
N ARG A 4 -9.60 24.65 22.03
CA ARG A 4 -9.24 23.37 21.38
C ARG A 4 -10.19 22.25 21.75
N GLN A 5 -10.71 22.24 22.96
CA GLN A 5 -11.62 21.20 23.45
C GLN A 5 -12.97 21.25 22.72
N ILE A 6 -13.50 22.47 22.48
CA ILE A 6 -14.75 22.65 21.73
C ILE A 6 -14.58 22.16 20.29
N LEU A 7 -13.49 22.57 19.60
CA LEU A 7 -13.21 22.12 18.25
C LEU A 7 -13.02 20.59 18.20
N HIS A 8 -12.25 20.02 19.14
CA HIS A 8 -12.02 18.59 19.18
C HIS A 8 -13.31 17.77 19.41
N TYR A 9 -14.26 18.33 20.16
CA TYR A 9 -15.53 17.67 20.44
C TYR A 9 -16.49 17.70 19.24
N TYR A 10 -16.54 18.80 18.47
CA TYR A 10 -17.50 18.98 17.38
C TYR A 10 -16.94 18.68 15.98
N VAL A 11 -15.61 18.63 15.81
CA VAL A 11 -15.01 18.35 14.51
C VAL A 11 -15.13 16.87 14.19
N LEU A 12 -15.87 16.55 13.15
CA LEU A 12 -15.98 15.19 12.59
C LEU A 12 -14.82 14.90 11.62
N ARG A 13 -14.39 15.90 10.85
CA ARG A 13 -13.33 15.76 9.82
C ARG A 13 -12.54 17.05 9.67
N TYR A 14 -11.28 16.93 9.23
CA TYR A 14 -10.40 18.05 8.84
C TYR A 14 -10.22 18.01 7.32
N LEU A 15 -10.98 18.85 6.61
CA LEU A 15 -11.02 18.88 5.15
C LEU A 15 -10.97 20.32 4.65
N PRO A 16 -10.67 20.58 3.35
CA PRO A 16 -10.94 21.85 2.72
C PRO A 16 -12.40 22.24 2.90
N MET A 17 -12.67 23.55 2.98
CA MET A 17 -14.03 24.05 3.15
C MET A 17 -14.90 23.61 1.94
N PRO A 18 -16.01 22.91 2.16
CA PRO A 18 -16.88 22.50 1.08
C PRO A 18 -17.62 23.68 0.44
N THR A 19 -18.13 23.50 -0.77
CA THR A 19 -19.09 24.43 -1.35
C THR A 19 -20.37 24.36 -0.54
N MET A 20 -20.79 25.49 0.04
CA MET A 20 -21.94 25.56 0.91
C MET A 20 -22.68 26.89 0.77
N THR A 21 -23.97 26.90 1.05
CA THR A 21 -24.73 28.12 1.22
C THR A 21 -24.71 28.51 2.69
N ALA A 22 -23.90 29.52 3.03
CA ALA A 22 -23.78 29.98 4.41
C ALA A 22 -25.04 30.74 4.82
N SER A 23 -25.69 30.30 5.91
CA SER A 23 -26.80 31.01 6.55
C SER A 23 -26.29 32.01 7.58
N GLU A 24 -25.20 31.69 8.27
CA GLU A 24 -24.60 32.57 9.28
C GLU A 24 -23.07 32.51 9.21
N ILE A 25 -22.40 33.62 9.53
CA ILE A 25 -20.95 33.72 9.60
C ILE A 25 -20.57 34.36 10.93
N GLY A 26 -19.75 33.66 11.71
CA GLY A 26 -19.23 34.15 12.97
C GLY A 26 -17.71 34.42 12.92
N TYR A 27 -17.26 35.42 13.66
CA TYR A 27 -15.85 35.75 13.80
C TYR A 27 -15.45 35.74 15.26
N GLY A 28 -14.35 35.06 15.58
CA GLY A 28 -13.75 35.05 16.90
C GLY A 28 -12.33 35.60 16.87
N ILE A 29 -12.05 36.66 17.66
CA ILE A 29 -10.76 37.31 17.70
C ILE A 29 -10.13 37.04 19.07
N GLY A 30 -8.83 36.69 19.09
CA GLY A 30 -8.03 36.59 20.33
C GLY A 30 -7.60 37.96 20.82
N SER A 31 -7.15 38.01 22.08
CA SER A 31 -6.68 39.27 22.74
C SER A 31 -5.25 39.67 22.35
N LYS A 32 -4.52 38.82 21.59
CA LYS A 32 -3.14 39.12 21.18
C LYS A 32 -3.13 39.76 19.81
N ASP A 33 -2.43 40.90 19.70
CA ASP A 33 -2.16 41.55 18.41
C ASP A 33 -0.84 41.01 17.83
N PHE A 34 -0.89 40.54 16.60
CA PHE A 34 0.27 40.02 15.86
C PHE A 34 0.63 40.89 14.65
N GLY A 35 -0.01 42.07 14.49
CA GLY A 35 0.15 42.92 13.32
C GLY A 35 -0.45 42.38 12.03
N ILE A 36 -1.10 41.20 12.09
CA ILE A 36 -1.86 40.56 11.01
C ILE A 36 -3.20 40.07 11.54
N ALA A 37 -4.18 39.92 10.67
CA ALA A 37 -5.50 39.43 11.06
C ALA A 37 -5.39 38.03 11.65
N ASN A 38 -5.62 37.90 12.95
CA ASN A 38 -5.62 36.62 13.68
C ASN A 38 -7.03 36.34 14.18
N CYS A 39 -7.88 35.77 13.35
CA CYS A 39 -9.25 35.44 13.70
C CYS A 39 -9.63 34.03 13.25
N VAL A 40 -10.54 33.41 13.98
CA VAL A 40 -11.28 32.22 13.54
C VAL A 40 -12.57 32.72 12.89
N ARG A 41 -12.85 32.21 11.70
CA ARG A 41 -14.11 32.43 11.00
C ARG A 41 -14.86 31.13 10.93
N ALA A 42 -16.09 31.12 11.41
CA ALA A 42 -16.99 29.98 11.38
C ALA A 42 -18.15 30.27 10.41
N PHE A 43 -18.50 29.30 9.62
CA PHE A 43 -19.62 29.33 8.70
C PHE A 43 -20.64 28.28 9.16
N LEU A 44 -21.89 28.68 9.26
CA LEU A 44 -23.02 27.77 9.42
C LEU A 44 -23.82 27.79 8.12
N GLY A 45 -24.17 26.63 7.59
CA GLY A 45 -24.92 26.54 6.34
C GLY A 45 -25.18 25.12 5.89
N ASP A 46 -25.91 24.99 4.79
CA ASP A 46 -26.27 23.70 4.23
C ASP A 46 -25.25 23.23 3.17
N THR A 47 -24.88 21.96 3.28
CA THR A 47 -23.99 21.25 2.36
C THR A 47 -24.72 20.13 1.61
N ALA A 48 -26.01 20.31 1.32
CA ALA A 48 -26.85 19.27 0.74
C ALA A 48 -26.29 18.63 -0.53
N SER A 49 -25.59 19.44 -1.36
CA SER A 49 -24.89 18.93 -2.55
C SER A 49 -23.59 18.19 -2.24
N TYR A 50 -22.97 18.46 -1.11
CA TYR A 50 -21.71 17.83 -0.71
C TYR A 50 -21.95 16.45 -0.07
N LEU A 51 -23.01 16.32 0.71
CA LEU A 51 -23.40 15.02 1.30
C LEU A 51 -23.94 14.05 0.24
N ALA A 52 -24.62 14.57 -0.80
CA ALA A 52 -25.10 13.75 -1.92
C ALA A 52 -23.94 13.34 -2.87
N ALA A 53 -22.84 14.09 -2.91
CA ALA A 53 -21.63 13.72 -3.67
C ALA A 53 -20.72 12.74 -2.89
N GLU A 54 -20.97 12.56 -1.58
CA GLU A 54 -20.25 11.58 -0.75
C GLU A 54 -20.82 10.17 -0.87
N GLU A 55 -22.00 9.97 -1.48
CA GLU A 55 -22.56 8.63 -1.76
C GLU A 55 -21.97 7.94 -3.00
N GLU A 56 -21.27 8.68 -3.87
CA GLU A 56 -20.27 8.05 -4.73
C GLU A 56 -18.95 8.05 -3.94
N GLU A 57 -18.71 7.02 -3.17
CA GLU A 57 -17.37 6.72 -2.68
C GLU A 57 -16.44 6.51 -3.91
N PRO A 58 -15.73 7.59 -4.40
CA PRO A 58 -14.75 7.37 -5.43
C PRO A 58 -13.52 6.86 -4.72
N TYR A 59 -13.32 5.56 -4.72
CA TYR A 59 -12.16 4.93 -4.13
C TYR A 59 -12.26 4.73 -2.61
N SER A 60 -13.06 3.78 -2.16
CA SER A 60 -12.76 3.14 -0.90
C SER A 60 -11.33 2.63 -1.01
N CYS A 61 -10.45 3.15 -0.17
CA CYS A 61 -9.15 2.55 0.03
C CYS A 61 -9.43 1.15 0.59
N ASP A 62 -9.33 0.14 -0.28
CA ASP A 62 -9.71 -1.22 0.08
C ASP A 62 -8.79 -1.77 1.17
N ASP A 63 -7.64 -1.14 1.36
CA ASP A 63 -6.57 -1.72 2.16
C ASP A 63 -5.45 -0.69 2.44
N THR A 64 -4.81 -0.80 3.59
CA THR A 64 -3.58 -0.07 3.94
C THR A 64 -2.46 -1.03 4.21
N ILE A 65 -1.28 -0.75 3.67
CA ILE A 65 -0.08 -1.54 3.85
C ILE A 65 1.07 -0.70 4.38
N LEU A 66 1.98 -1.35 5.08
CA LEU A 66 3.21 -0.75 5.57
C LEU A 66 4.38 -1.07 4.64
N SER A 67 5.09 -0.04 4.23
CA SER A 67 6.40 -0.16 3.59
C SER A 67 7.48 0.08 4.63
N ILE A 68 8.38 -0.87 4.77
CA ILE A 68 9.58 -0.78 5.62
C ILE A 68 10.78 -0.76 4.69
N SER A 69 11.66 0.22 4.82
CA SER A 69 12.81 0.33 3.91
C SER A 69 14.09 0.78 4.61
N CYS A 70 15.22 0.36 4.07
CA CYS A 70 16.55 0.83 4.48
C CYS A 70 17.51 0.93 3.29
N ASN A 71 18.57 1.72 3.45
CA ASN A 71 19.66 1.80 2.49
C ASN A 71 20.85 0.98 3.00
N ILE A 72 21.44 0.17 2.11
CA ILE A 72 22.51 -0.76 2.42
C ILE A 72 23.66 -0.52 1.42
N ASP A 73 24.89 -0.35 1.91
CA ASP A 73 26.10 -0.17 1.09
C ASP A 73 27.24 -1.15 1.47
N ASP A 74 26.95 -2.12 2.34
CA ASP A 74 27.96 -3.01 2.94
C ASP A 74 27.52 -4.49 3.02
N MET A 75 26.52 -4.90 2.21
CA MET A 75 26.09 -6.31 2.09
C MET A 75 26.40 -6.87 0.71
N THR A 76 26.71 -8.17 0.65
CA THR A 76 26.82 -8.91 -0.62
C THR A 76 25.44 -9.17 -1.23
N GLY A 77 25.40 -9.39 -2.55
CA GLY A 77 24.17 -9.76 -3.26
C GLY A 77 23.56 -11.06 -2.73
N GLU A 78 24.39 -12.04 -2.33
CA GLU A 78 23.94 -13.30 -1.75
C GLU A 78 23.27 -13.10 -0.39
N ALA A 79 23.83 -12.26 0.48
CA ALA A 79 23.24 -11.94 1.78
C ALA A 79 21.91 -11.15 1.62
N LEU A 80 21.83 -10.24 0.65
CA LEU A 80 20.58 -9.55 0.32
C LEU A 80 19.53 -10.51 -0.24
N GLY A 81 19.94 -11.47 -1.10
CA GLY A 81 19.06 -12.51 -1.61
C GLY A 81 18.46 -13.35 -0.51
N LEU A 82 19.30 -13.80 0.43
CA LEU A 82 18.86 -14.57 1.60
C LEU A 82 17.88 -13.76 2.47
N ALA A 83 18.16 -12.49 2.74
CA ALA A 83 17.25 -11.62 3.50
C ALA A 83 15.89 -11.49 2.80
N THR A 84 15.88 -11.33 1.47
CA THR A 84 14.66 -11.26 0.66
C THR A 84 13.84 -12.56 0.77
N GLU A 85 14.49 -13.72 0.66
CA GLU A 85 13.84 -15.03 0.81
C GLU A 85 13.23 -15.21 2.21
N ILE A 86 13.95 -14.81 3.25
CA ILE A 86 13.48 -14.87 4.63
C ILE A 86 12.25 -13.97 4.83
N PHE A 87 12.27 -12.75 4.30
CA PHE A 87 11.14 -11.83 4.43
C PHE A 87 9.91 -12.37 3.69
N MET A 88 10.08 -12.89 2.49
CA MET A 88 8.98 -13.53 1.75
C MET A 88 8.44 -14.77 2.49
N ALA A 89 9.30 -15.61 3.02
CA ALA A 89 8.89 -16.78 3.80
C ALA A 89 8.20 -16.40 5.12
N ALA A 90 8.53 -15.25 5.69
CA ALA A 90 7.87 -14.69 6.87
C ALA A 90 6.48 -14.09 6.58
N GLY A 91 6.06 -14.02 5.32
CA GLY A 91 4.74 -13.54 4.91
C GLY A 91 4.71 -12.08 4.47
N ALA A 92 5.85 -11.53 4.02
CA ALA A 92 5.84 -10.22 3.37
C ALA A 92 4.91 -10.23 2.14
N LEU A 93 4.19 -9.14 1.94
CA LEU A 93 3.35 -8.96 0.76
C LEU A 93 4.19 -8.82 -0.51
N ASP A 94 5.33 -8.14 -0.39
CA ASP A 94 6.33 -8.01 -1.44
C ASP A 94 7.68 -7.60 -0.85
N VAL A 95 8.78 -7.99 -1.51
CA VAL A 95 10.13 -7.56 -1.16
C VAL A 95 10.89 -7.25 -2.44
N PHE A 96 11.43 -6.05 -2.53
CA PHE A 96 12.17 -5.63 -3.72
C PHE A 96 13.35 -4.74 -3.38
N THR A 97 14.28 -4.65 -4.31
CA THR A 97 15.47 -3.83 -4.19
C THR A 97 15.59 -2.83 -5.33
N ILE A 98 16.10 -1.64 -5.03
CA ILE A 98 16.39 -0.60 -6.02
C ILE A 98 17.85 -0.18 -5.86
N PRO A 99 18.67 -0.22 -6.92
CA PRO A 99 20.01 0.35 -6.90
C PRO A 99 19.95 1.86 -6.65
N ILE A 100 20.76 2.33 -5.73
CA ILE A 100 20.84 3.76 -5.36
C ILE A 100 22.28 4.23 -5.26
N GLN A 101 22.47 5.54 -5.40
CA GLN A 101 23.73 6.20 -5.08
C GLN A 101 23.63 6.84 -3.69
N MET A 102 24.51 6.45 -2.79
CA MET A 102 24.54 6.95 -1.41
C MET A 102 25.59 8.06 -1.24
N LYS A 103 25.59 8.68 -0.03
CA LYS A 103 26.61 9.68 0.35
C LYS A 103 28.03 9.11 0.11
N LYS A 104 29.00 10.00 -0.13
CA LYS A 104 30.39 9.65 -0.43
C LYS A 104 30.55 8.83 -1.72
N ASN A 105 29.62 9.00 -2.68
CA ASN A 105 29.61 8.30 -3.96
C ASN A 105 29.66 6.76 -3.85
N ARG A 106 29.06 6.19 -2.81
CA ARG A 106 28.97 4.75 -2.65
C ARG A 106 27.76 4.19 -3.39
N PRO A 107 27.93 3.18 -4.23
CA PRO A 107 26.79 2.42 -4.72
C PRO A 107 26.13 1.70 -3.53
N GLY A 108 24.83 1.61 -3.55
CA GLY A 108 24.06 0.93 -2.51
C GLY A 108 22.75 0.40 -3.03
N ILE A 109 22.00 -0.23 -2.15
CA ILE A 109 20.71 -0.82 -2.44
C ILE A 109 19.68 -0.25 -1.45
N LEU A 110 18.55 0.21 -1.98
CA LEU A 110 17.35 0.41 -1.20
C LEU A 110 16.61 -0.92 -1.13
N LEU A 111 16.59 -1.55 0.04
CA LEU A 111 15.76 -2.73 0.31
C LEU A 111 14.43 -2.28 0.87
N THR A 112 13.34 -2.75 0.29
CA THR A 112 11.96 -2.45 0.70
C THR A 112 11.18 -3.72 0.90
N CYS A 113 10.45 -3.80 2.01
CA CYS A 113 9.50 -4.85 2.34
C CYS A 113 8.12 -4.23 2.53
N LEU A 114 7.11 -4.78 1.87
CA LEU A 114 5.71 -4.45 2.08
C LEU A 114 5.08 -5.51 2.99
N CYS A 115 4.38 -5.09 4.02
CA CYS A 115 3.70 -5.98 4.97
C CYS A 115 2.40 -5.37 5.48
N GLU A 116 1.59 -6.17 6.18
CA GLU A 116 0.42 -5.68 6.88
C GLU A 116 0.84 -4.78 8.06
N MET A 117 -0.02 -3.86 8.45
CA MET A 117 0.26 -2.86 9.48
C MET A 117 0.61 -3.49 10.82
N GLU A 118 -0.06 -4.59 11.16
CA GLU A 118 0.08 -5.33 12.41
C GLU A 118 1.43 -6.06 12.52
N GLU A 119 2.07 -6.33 11.38
CA GLU A 119 3.34 -7.06 11.33
C GLU A 119 4.59 -6.15 11.41
N ARG A 120 4.39 -4.87 11.66
CA ARG A 120 5.47 -3.85 11.73
C ARG A 120 6.64 -4.30 12.59
N GLU A 121 6.39 -4.73 13.81
CA GLU A 121 7.46 -5.09 14.76
C GLU A 121 8.23 -6.34 14.31
N LYS A 122 7.51 -7.35 13.81
CA LYS A 122 8.09 -8.57 13.26
C LYS A 122 9.08 -8.26 12.14
N PHE A 123 8.63 -7.52 11.11
CA PHE A 123 9.51 -7.19 9.98
C PHE A 123 10.64 -6.23 10.35
N THR A 124 10.41 -5.29 11.27
CA THR A 124 11.48 -4.45 11.82
C THR A 124 12.57 -5.32 12.47
N GLY A 125 12.20 -6.32 13.26
CA GLY A 125 13.14 -7.26 13.85
C GLY A 125 13.92 -8.06 12.81
N LEU A 126 13.25 -8.51 11.75
CA LEU A 126 13.88 -9.23 10.63
C LEU A 126 14.88 -8.34 9.89
N PHE A 127 14.56 -7.06 9.64
CA PHE A 127 15.53 -6.12 9.06
C PHE A 127 16.80 -6.00 9.89
N PHE A 128 16.68 -5.82 11.20
CA PHE A 128 17.87 -5.72 12.08
C PHE A 128 18.65 -7.04 12.22
N LEU A 129 17.98 -8.17 12.11
CA LEU A 129 18.63 -9.47 12.24
C LEU A 129 19.35 -9.90 10.96
N HIS A 130 18.77 -9.64 9.79
CA HIS A 130 19.23 -10.20 8.51
C HIS A 130 19.86 -9.17 7.57
N THR A 131 19.98 -7.90 8.01
CA THR A 131 20.70 -6.88 7.25
C THR A 131 21.71 -6.14 8.12
N SER A 132 22.64 -5.41 7.48
CA SER A 132 23.61 -4.56 8.18
C SER A 132 23.02 -3.22 8.64
N THR A 133 21.74 -2.94 8.33
CA THR A 133 21.12 -1.65 8.65
C THR A 133 21.04 -1.40 10.15
N ARG A 134 21.19 -0.12 10.53
CA ARG A 134 21.00 0.34 11.90
C ARG A 134 19.70 1.14 12.10
N GLY A 135 18.91 1.24 11.05
CA GLY A 135 17.65 1.96 11.10
C GLY A 135 16.80 1.71 9.87
N VAL A 136 15.51 1.67 10.06
CA VAL A 136 14.51 1.49 9.01
C VAL A 136 13.58 2.71 8.94
N ARG A 137 12.98 2.93 7.79
CA ARG A 137 11.97 3.95 7.54
C ARG A 137 10.63 3.27 7.29
N TYR A 138 9.57 3.94 7.69
CA TYR A 138 8.20 3.47 7.52
C TYR A 138 7.42 4.44 6.66
N GLN A 139 6.61 3.90 5.78
CA GLN A 139 5.62 4.65 5.02
C GLN A 139 4.35 3.82 4.91
N VAL A 140 3.22 4.43 5.20
CA VAL A 140 1.90 3.81 5.02
C VAL A 140 1.42 4.15 3.62
N PHE A 141 0.94 3.15 2.90
CA PHE A 141 0.31 3.30 1.61
C PHE A 141 -1.14 2.84 1.67
N GLU A 142 -1.99 3.61 1.04
CA GLU A 142 -3.32 3.19 0.66
C GLU A 142 -3.24 2.38 -0.62
N ARG A 143 -3.99 1.28 -0.71
CA ARG A 143 -3.93 0.36 -1.83
C ARG A 143 -5.33 0.01 -2.33
N ALA A 144 -5.61 0.34 -3.60
CA ALA A 144 -6.78 -0.19 -4.30
C ALA A 144 -6.42 -1.53 -4.94
N LYS A 145 -7.27 -2.52 -4.79
CA LYS A 145 -7.05 -3.85 -5.35
C LYS A 145 -8.33 -4.45 -5.94
N LEU A 146 -8.18 -5.28 -6.96
CA LEU A 146 -9.26 -6.08 -7.48
C LEU A 146 -9.54 -7.24 -6.52
N GLU A 147 -10.80 -7.54 -6.28
CA GLU A 147 -11.18 -8.77 -5.60
C GLU A 147 -10.73 -9.97 -6.41
N SER A 148 -10.17 -10.96 -5.75
CA SER A 148 -9.60 -12.13 -6.42
C SER A 148 -10.18 -13.43 -5.88
N THR A 149 -10.53 -14.32 -6.79
CA THR A 149 -10.96 -15.69 -6.51
C THR A 149 -10.10 -16.68 -7.30
N PHE A 150 -10.09 -17.94 -6.86
CA PHE A 150 -9.33 -18.98 -7.53
C PHE A 150 -10.27 -20.05 -8.05
N GLU A 151 -10.07 -20.43 -9.30
CA GLU A 151 -10.75 -21.56 -9.95
C GLU A 151 -9.70 -22.57 -10.38
N THR A 152 -9.95 -23.85 -10.17
CA THR A 152 -9.07 -24.91 -10.67
C THR A 152 -9.57 -25.43 -12.02
N ARG A 153 -8.74 -25.29 -13.06
CA ARG A 153 -9.04 -25.77 -14.41
C ARG A 153 -8.23 -27.04 -14.71
N LYS A 154 -8.91 -28.07 -15.18
CA LYS A 154 -8.25 -29.31 -15.61
C LYS A 154 -7.71 -29.13 -17.02
N THR A 155 -6.45 -29.47 -17.23
CA THR A 155 -5.78 -29.48 -18.53
C THR A 155 -5.21 -30.87 -18.84
N SER A 156 -4.74 -31.09 -20.06
CA SER A 156 -3.97 -32.27 -20.41
C SER A 156 -2.69 -32.47 -19.62
N TYR A 157 -2.21 -31.42 -18.98
CA TYR A 157 -0.97 -31.40 -18.19
C TYR A 157 -1.21 -31.47 -16.68
N GLY A 158 -2.47 -31.45 -16.25
CA GLY A 158 -2.85 -31.49 -14.85
C GLY A 158 -3.79 -30.35 -14.45
N ASN A 159 -3.99 -30.19 -13.15
CA ASN A 159 -4.82 -29.15 -12.60
C ASN A 159 -4.00 -27.85 -12.46
N ILE A 160 -4.53 -26.75 -12.96
CA ILE A 160 -3.92 -25.42 -12.89
C ILE A 160 -4.93 -24.47 -12.25
N ARG A 161 -4.51 -23.74 -11.24
CA ARG A 161 -5.32 -22.70 -10.62
C ARG A 161 -5.29 -21.45 -11.48
N ILE A 162 -6.46 -20.87 -11.69
CA ILE A 162 -6.66 -19.63 -12.41
C ILE A 162 -7.11 -18.59 -11.38
N LYS A 163 -6.33 -17.54 -11.23
CA LYS A 163 -6.72 -16.37 -10.48
C LYS A 163 -7.62 -15.50 -11.33
N LYS A 164 -8.85 -15.31 -10.89
CA LYS A 164 -9.81 -14.37 -11.48
C LYS A 164 -9.87 -13.14 -10.59
N SER A 165 -9.71 -11.98 -11.19
CA SER A 165 -9.74 -10.71 -10.47
C SER A 165 -10.77 -9.79 -11.11
N SER A 166 -11.64 -9.18 -10.29
CA SER A 166 -12.69 -8.27 -10.75
C SER A 166 -12.81 -7.04 -9.84
N GLY A 167 -13.21 -5.93 -10.42
CA GLY A 167 -13.41 -4.65 -9.75
C GLY A 167 -13.29 -3.51 -10.73
N TYR A 168 -13.78 -2.33 -10.37
CA TYR A 168 -13.71 -1.13 -11.22
C TYR A 168 -14.20 -1.35 -12.67
N GLY A 169 -15.19 -2.23 -12.85
CA GLY A 169 -15.70 -2.59 -14.17
C GLY A 169 -14.74 -3.44 -15.03
N ILE A 170 -13.65 -3.96 -14.44
CA ILE A 170 -12.62 -4.73 -15.13
C ILE A 170 -12.63 -6.18 -14.62
N GLN A 171 -12.39 -7.12 -15.53
CA GLN A 171 -12.14 -8.53 -15.20
C GLN A 171 -10.81 -8.96 -15.79
N LYS A 172 -10.03 -9.74 -15.03
CA LYS A 172 -8.76 -10.31 -15.45
C LYS A 172 -8.68 -11.76 -15.03
N GLU A 173 -8.08 -12.60 -15.88
CA GLU A 173 -7.75 -13.99 -15.56
C GLU A 173 -6.24 -14.20 -15.75
N LYS A 174 -5.64 -14.96 -14.85
CA LYS A 174 -4.23 -15.36 -14.96
C LYS A 174 -4.02 -16.73 -14.31
N ALA A 175 -3.29 -17.60 -14.99
CA ALA A 175 -2.84 -18.86 -14.40
C ALA A 175 -1.81 -18.62 -13.29
N GLU A 176 -1.87 -19.42 -12.23
CA GLU A 176 -0.89 -19.38 -11.14
C GLU A 176 0.46 -19.91 -11.61
N PHE A 177 1.48 -19.07 -11.49
CA PHE A 177 2.83 -19.37 -11.98
C PHE A 177 3.43 -20.62 -11.37
N GLU A 178 3.23 -20.86 -10.06
CA GLU A 178 3.78 -22.04 -9.38
C GLU A 178 3.17 -23.35 -9.91
N ASP A 179 1.90 -23.34 -10.32
CA ASP A 179 1.27 -24.48 -10.96
C ASP A 179 1.85 -24.71 -12.35
N LEU A 180 2.00 -23.67 -13.17
CA LEU A 180 2.65 -23.73 -14.48
C LEU A 180 4.09 -24.24 -14.37
N LYS A 181 4.87 -23.67 -13.47
CA LYS A 181 6.25 -24.09 -13.18
C LYS A 181 6.32 -25.57 -12.78
N SER A 182 5.41 -26.01 -11.90
CA SER A 182 5.32 -27.42 -11.50
C SER A 182 5.07 -28.34 -12.69
N VAL A 183 4.19 -27.93 -13.60
CA VAL A 183 3.92 -28.70 -14.83
C VAL A 183 5.15 -28.78 -15.73
N VAL A 184 5.84 -27.66 -15.97
CA VAL A 184 7.08 -27.62 -16.77
C VAL A 184 8.14 -28.55 -16.18
N LEU A 185 8.37 -28.47 -14.88
CA LEU A 185 9.39 -29.29 -14.19
C LEU A 185 9.04 -30.79 -14.21
N LYS A 186 7.78 -31.16 -14.00
CA LYS A 186 7.31 -32.56 -14.08
C LYS A 186 7.47 -33.17 -15.47
N ASN A 187 7.37 -32.35 -16.52
CA ASN A 187 7.58 -32.79 -17.90
C ASN A 187 9.02 -32.58 -18.37
N HIS A 188 9.99 -32.61 -17.46
CA HIS A 188 11.42 -32.48 -17.76
C HIS A 188 11.78 -31.29 -18.64
N CYS A 189 11.07 -30.17 -18.47
CA CYS A 189 11.23 -28.91 -19.22
C CYS A 189 10.99 -29.08 -20.75
N ALA A 190 10.29 -30.11 -21.18
CA ALA A 190 9.94 -30.31 -22.58
C ALA A 190 8.78 -29.42 -23.07
N LEU A 191 8.08 -28.75 -22.16
CA LEU A 191 6.96 -27.84 -22.43
C LEU A 191 7.36 -26.40 -22.13
N SER A 192 6.96 -25.48 -22.97
CA SER A 192 7.05 -24.05 -22.70
C SER A 192 5.83 -23.56 -21.89
N LEU A 193 6.00 -22.47 -21.13
CA LEU A 193 4.87 -21.84 -20.42
C LEU A 193 3.74 -21.45 -21.39
N ASN A 194 4.07 -20.93 -22.57
CA ASN A 194 3.10 -20.54 -23.60
C ASN A 194 2.27 -21.71 -24.12
N GLU A 195 2.81 -22.93 -24.23
CA GLU A 195 2.07 -24.11 -24.65
C GLU A 195 1.04 -24.52 -23.62
N ILE A 196 1.41 -24.43 -22.34
CA ILE A 196 0.51 -24.73 -21.23
C ILE A 196 -0.60 -23.66 -21.15
N GLU A 197 -0.25 -22.38 -21.25
CA GLU A 197 -1.21 -21.28 -21.24
C GLU A 197 -2.22 -21.37 -22.39
N LYS A 198 -1.79 -21.73 -23.59
CA LYS A 198 -2.70 -21.97 -24.74
C LYS A 198 -3.69 -23.11 -24.50
N SER A 199 -3.36 -24.08 -23.66
CA SER A 199 -4.27 -25.17 -23.32
C SER A 199 -5.36 -24.79 -22.30
N LEU A 200 -5.30 -23.58 -21.79
CA LEU A 200 -6.27 -23.03 -20.83
C LEU A 200 -7.46 -22.34 -21.52
N HIS A 201 -7.32 -22.03 -22.79
CA HIS A 201 -8.32 -21.42 -23.66
C HIS A 201 -8.89 -22.46 -24.61
#